data_62a53eac85caebdacd689382d0603cad
#
_entry.id   62a53eac85caebdacd689382d0603cad
#
_cell.length_a   1.000
_cell.length_b   1.000
_cell.length_c   1.000
_cell.angle_alpha   90.00
_cell.angle_beta   90.00
_cell.angle_gamma   90.00
#
_symmetry.space_group_name_H-M   'P 1'
#
loop_
_entity.id
_entity.type
_entity.pdbx_description
1 polymer ?
#
loop_
_entity_poly.entity_id
_entity_poly.type
_entity_poly.pdbx_seq_one_letter_code
_entity_poly.pdbx_strand_id
1 'polypeptide(L)'
;MHDALFDGGGKLNKDDIFGYAKSIGVGNNAFKTCLTAGRYDEGIKQDIKDARNASITGTPVFVMGRTTDNMVNGTLISGTRPFITFKKEIDKLLLQK
;
A
#
# COMPACT_ATOMS: atom_id res chain seq x y z
N MET A 1 10.42 -8.67 -3.66
CA MET A 1 10.49 -7.33 -4.30
C MET A 1 10.38 -6.19 -3.31
N HIS A 2 9.46 -6.26 -2.36
CA HIS A 2 9.30 -5.26 -1.29
C HIS A 2 10.63 -4.91 -0.61
N ASP A 3 11.34 -5.89 -0.09
CA ASP A 3 12.60 -5.69 0.63
C ASP A 3 13.68 -5.10 -0.27
N ALA A 4 13.78 -5.58 -1.52
CA ALA A 4 14.74 -5.05 -2.48
C ALA A 4 14.52 -3.55 -2.77
N LEU A 5 13.27 -3.12 -2.88
CA LEU A 5 12.92 -1.71 -3.09
C LEU A 5 13.30 -0.84 -1.88
N PHE A 6 13.01 -1.30 -0.67
CA PHE A 6 13.36 -0.57 0.55
C PHE A 6 14.87 -0.56 0.84
N ASP A 7 15.55 -1.66 0.57
CA ASP A 7 17.01 -1.75 0.76
C ASP A 7 17.80 -0.93 -0.26
N GLY A 8 17.18 -0.51 -1.35
CA GLY A 8 17.81 0.25 -2.42
C GLY A 8 18.14 1.70 -2.11
N GLY A 9 17.87 2.19 -0.90
CA GLY A 9 18.25 3.53 -0.47
C GLY A 9 17.59 4.69 -1.23
N GLY A 10 16.35 4.50 -1.68
CA GLY A 10 15.59 5.54 -2.39
C GLY A 10 15.84 5.58 -3.91
N LYS A 11 16.62 4.67 -4.44
CA LYS A 11 16.81 4.53 -5.90
C LYS A 11 15.64 3.79 -6.51
N LEU A 12 14.74 4.52 -7.16
CA LEU A 12 13.47 4.01 -7.65
C LEU A 12 13.17 4.39 -9.12
N ASN A 13 14.21 4.71 -9.90
CA ASN A 13 14.00 4.88 -11.34
C ASN A 13 13.74 3.53 -12.03
N LYS A 14 13.31 3.55 -13.29
CA LYS A 14 12.98 2.33 -14.03
C LYS A 14 14.13 1.33 -14.08
N ASP A 15 15.34 1.79 -14.32
CA ASP A 15 16.52 0.93 -14.42
C ASP A 15 16.85 0.30 -13.07
N ASP A 16 16.71 1.05 -11.97
CA ASP A 16 16.88 0.51 -10.62
C ASP A 16 15.86 -0.58 -10.32
N ILE A 17 14.59 -0.34 -10.65
CA ILE A 17 13.51 -1.31 -10.45
C ILE A 17 13.74 -2.59 -11.27
N PHE A 18 14.17 -2.46 -12.51
CA PHE A 18 14.55 -3.62 -13.32
C PHE A 18 15.73 -4.39 -12.72
N GLY A 19 16.71 -3.69 -12.17
CA GLY A 19 17.84 -4.29 -11.48
C GLY A 19 17.41 -5.10 -10.25
N TYR A 20 16.51 -4.56 -9.45
CA TYR A 20 15.96 -5.27 -8.28
C TYR A 20 15.17 -6.52 -8.70
N ALA A 21 14.31 -6.38 -9.71
CA ALA A 21 13.55 -7.51 -10.23
C ALA A 21 14.45 -8.63 -10.75
N LYS A 22 15.50 -8.26 -11.48
CA LYS A 22 16.50 -9.21 -11.97
C LYS A 22 17.21 -9.93 -10.82
N SER A 23 17.60 -9.20 -9.78
CA SER A 23 18.33 -9.76 -8.63
C SER A 23 17.53 -10.80 -7.85
N ILE A 24 16.21 -10.70 -7.85
CA ILE A 24 15.30 -11.62 -7.18
C ILE A 24 14.67 -12.67 -8.12
N GLY A 25 15.10 -12.70 -9.39
CA GLY A 25 14.69 -13.74 -10.37
C GLY A 25 13.36 -13.48 -11.07
N VAL A 26 12.79 -12.27 -11.02
CA VAL A 26 11.52 -11.92 -11.70
C VAL A 26 11.69 -10.90 -12.83
N GLY A 27 12.91 -10.53 -13.17
CA GLY A 27 13.22 -9.52 -14.19
C GLY A 27 13.16 -10.05 -15.62
N ASN A 28 12.10 -10.72 -16.01
CA ASN A 28 11.88 -11.24 -17.35
C ASN A 28 11.20 -10.22 -18.29
N ASN A 29 11.00 -10.58 -19.54
CA ASN A 29 10.36 -9.72 -20.54
C ASN A 29 8.90 -9.38 -20.17
N ALA A 30 8.17 -10.31 -19.57
CA ALA A 30 6.81 -10.08 -19.09
C ALA A 30 6.76 -8.98 -18.03
N PHE A 31 7.70 -8.99 -17.09
CA PHE A 31 7.83 -7.94 -16.07
C PHE A 31 8.14 -6.58 -16.72
N LYS A 32 9.13 -6.52 -17.63
CA LYS A 32 9.49 -5.29 -18.33
C LYS A 32 8.32 -4.72 -19.13
N THR A 33 7.60 -5.55 -19.86
CA THR A 33 6.45 -5.16 -20.65
C THR A 33 5.35 -4.59 -19.76
N CYS A 34 5.04 -5.24 -18.66
CA CYS A 34 4.03 -4.80 -17.69
C CYS A 34 4.38 -3.44 -17.09
N LEU A 35 5.62 -3.27 -16.65
CA LEU A 35 6.08 -2.02 -16.04
C LEU A 35 6.09 -0.86 -17.04
N THR A 36 6.55 -1.10 -18.27
CA THR A 36 6.65 -0.09 -19.31
C THR A 36 5.28 0.34 -19.85
N ALA A 37 4.33 -0.61 -19.91
CA ALA A 37 2.98 -0.33 -20.40
C ALA A 37 2.14 0.53 -19.46
N GLY A 38 2.56 0.73 -18.22
CA GLY A 38 1.81 1.51 -17.23
C GLY A 38 0.45 0.89 -16.90
N ARG A 39 0.35 -0.42 -16.91
CA ARG A 39 -0.90 -1.19 -16.76
C ARG A 39 -1.67 -0.86 -15.48
N TYR A 40 -0.96 -0.52 -14.42
CA TYR A 40 -1.55 -0.25 -13.12
C TYR A 40 -1.65 1.24 -12.77
N ASP A 41 -1.28 2.13 -13.70
CA ASP A 41 -1.23 3.58 -13.44
C ASP A 41 -2.60 4.14 -13.05
N GLU A 42 -3.66 3.72 -13.72
CA GLU A 42 -5.02 4.18 -13.40
C GLU A 42 -5.48 3.67 -12.02
N GLY A 43 -5.14 2.42 -11.65
CA GLY A 43 -5.41 1.89 -10.32
C GLY A 43 -4.69 2.68 -9.23
N ILE A 44 -3.43 3.04 -9.45
CA ILE A 44 -2.64 3.86 -8.53
C ILE A 44 -3.25 5.26 -8.39
N LYS A 45 -3.65 5.89 -9.48
CA LYS A 45 -4.33 7.19 -9.45
C LYS A 45 -5.64 7.14 -8.67
N GLN A 46 -6.41 6.06 -8.84
CA GLN A 46 -7.65 5.86 -8.09
C GLN A 46 -7.36 5.70 -6.60
N ASP A 47 -6.35 4.92 -6.21
CA ASP A 47 -5.95 4.76 -4.82
C ASP A 47 -5.55 6.10 -4.18
N ILE A 48 -4.80 6.93 -4.90
CA ILE A 48 -4.42 8.27 -4.43
C ILE A 48 -5.66 9.14 -4.25
N LYS A 49 -6.60 9.08 -5.16
CA LYS A 49 -7.86 9.83 -5.08
C LYS A 49 -8.68 9.39 -3.87
N ASP A 50 -8.79 8.08 -3.64
CA ASP A 50 -9.50 7.53 -2.49
C ASP A 50 -8.88 7.98 -1.16
N ALA A 51 -7.55 7.98 -1.09
CA ALA A 51 -6.83 8.48 0.08
C ALA A 51 -7.11 9.97 0.33
N ARG A 52 -7.10 10.79 -0.70
CA ARG A 52 -7.42 12.22 -0.59
C ARG A 52 -8.86 12.45 -0.15
N ASN A 53 -9.81 11.69 -0.69
CA ASN A 53 -11.22 11.76 -0.31
C ASN A 53 -11.44 11.34 1.16
N ALA A 54 -10.60 10.47 1.70
CA ALA A 54 -10.58 10.10 3.11
C ALA A 54 -9.76 11.06 3.98
N SER A 55 -9.30 12.18 3.44
CA SER A 55 -8.46 13.19 4.12
C SER A 55 -7.13 12.64 4.64
N ILE A 56 -6.58 11.64 3.97
CA ILE A 56 -5.27 11.08 4.27
C ILE A 56 -4.20 11.95 3.62
N THR A 57 -3.33 12.54 4.44
CA THR A 57 -2.29 13.50 4.00
C THR A 57 -0.88 13.07 4.36
N GLY A 58 -0.70 11.94 4.99
CA GLY A 58 0.61 11.43 5.40
C GLY A 58 0.64 9.91 5.47
N THR A 59 1.78 9.36 5.85
CA THR A 59 2.01 7.92 5.96
C THR A 59 2.79 7.56 7.23
N PRO A 60 2.53 6.39 7.80
CA PRO A 60 1.43 5.50 7.48
C PRO A 60 0.10 6.00 8.05
N VAL A 61 -1.01 5.67 7.39
CA VAL A 61 -2.37 5.86 7.90
C VAL A 61 -3.15 4.58 7.66
N PHE A 62 -3.89 4.16 8.67
CA PHE A 62 -4.72 2.97 8.62
C PHE A 62 -6.18 3.35 8.78
N VAL A 63 -7.05 2.74 8.00
CA VAL A 63 -8.50 2.80 8.19
C VAL A 63 -8.94 1.46 8.73
N MET A 64 -9.49 1.46 9.92
CA MET A 64 -9.94 0.24 10.59
C MET A 64 -11.43 0.30 10.84
N GLY A 65 -12.16 -0.64 10.30
CA GLY A 65 -13.61 -0.65 10.39
C GLY A 65 -14.23 -1.89 9.76
N ARG A 66 -15.55 -1.88 9.66
CA ARG A 66 -16.30 -2.92 8.96
C ARG A 66 -16.39 -2.58 7.47
N THR A 67 -16.18 -3.59 6.66
CA THR A 67 -16.41 -3.48 5.22
C THR A 67 -17.89 -3.74 4.94
N THR A 68 -18.54 -2.79 4.32
CA THR A 68 -19.91 -2.91 3.83
C THR A 68 -19.91 -2.52 2.35
N ASP A 69 -20.47 -3.38 1.50
CA ASP A 69 -20.38 -3.21 0.05
C ASP A 69 -18.93 -3.01 -0.40
N ASN A 70 -18.58 -1.89 -0.96
CA ASN A 70 -17.23 -1.56 -1.41
C ASN A 70 -16.56 -0.49 -0.54
N MET A 71 -17.04 -0.29 0.68
CA MET A 71 -16.55 0.76 1.57
C MET A 71 -16.14 0.20 2.93
N VAL A 72 -15.15 0.83 3.52
CA VAL A 72 -14.81 0.62 4.93
C VAL A 72 -15.31 1.83 5.73
N ASN A 73 -16.23 1.60 6.63
CA ASN A 73 -16.69 2.59 7.57
C ASN A 73 -15.97 2.37 8.90
N GLY A 74 -15.11 3.29 9.27
CA GLY A 74 -14.25 3.06 10.41
C GLY A 74 -13.49 4.27 10.90
N THR A 75 -12.48 4.00 11.70
CA THR A 75 -11.64 4.99 12.38
C THR A 75 -10.28 5.07 11.69
N LEU A 76 -9.77 6.28 11.55
CA LEU A 76 -8.41 6.54 11.09
C LEU A 76 -7.43 6.38 12.25
N ILE A 77 -6.35 5.64 12.01
CA ILE A 77 -5.20 5.55 12.89
C ILE A 77 -4.01 6.13 12.14
N SER A 78 -3.53 7.29 12.57
CA SER A 78 -2.43 8.00 11.91
C SER A 78 -1.09 7.70 12.56
N GLY A 79 -0.09 7.46 11.71
CA GLY A 79 1.27 7.22 12.12
C GLY A 79 1.53 5.80 12.62
N THR A 80 2.78 5.56 12.99
CA THR A 80 3.16 4.29 13.63
C THR A 80 2.69 4.29 15.08
N ARG A 81 1.94 3.26 15.46
CA ARG A 81 1.40 3.10 16.81
C ARG A 81 1.81 1.74 17.37
N PRO A 82 1.90 1.60 18.70
CA PRO A 82 2.16 0.31 19.33
C PRO A 82 1.09 -0.72 18.95
N PHE A 83 1.47 -1.98 18.89
CA PHE A 83 0.57 -3.09 18.59
C PHE A 83 -0.72 -3.07 19.44
N ILE A 84 -0.60 -2.70 20.73
CA ILE A 84 -1.76 -2.64 21.63
C ILE A 84 -2.84 -1.68 21.15
N THR A 85 -2.48 -0.59 20.45
CA THR A 85 -3.44 0.34 19.88
C THR A 85 -4.31 -0.34 18.83
N PHE A 86 -3.68 -1.07 17.91
CA PHE A 86 -4.39 -1.83 16.87
C PHE A 86 -5.23 -2.94 17.48
N LYS A 87 -4.67 -3.68 18.43
CA LYS A 87 -5.38 -4.76 19.11
C LYS A 87 -6.67 -4.27 19.77
N LYS A 88 -6.61 -3.17 20.50
CA LYS A 88 -7.78 -2.59 21.17
C LYS A 88 -8.89 -2.21 20.18
N GLU A 89 -8.53 -1.60 19.05
CA GLU A 89 -9.53 -1.23 18.04
C GLU A 89 -10.11 -2.46 17.34
N ILE A 90 -9.30 -3.46 17.06
CA ILE A 90 -9.78 -4.73 16.50
C ILE A 90 -10.74 -5.42 17.46
N ASP A 91 -10.34 -5.59 18.72
CA ASP A 91 -11.18 -6.23 19.73
C ASP A 91 -12.53 -5.53 19.89
N LYS A 92 -12.51 -4.19 19.90
CA LYS A 92 -13.71 -3.37 19.96
C LYS A 92 -14.65 -3.60 18.77
N LEU A 93 -14.09 -3.68 17.55
CA LEU A 93 -14.87 -3.95 16.35
C LEU A 93 -15.43 -5.38 16.32
N LEU A 94 -14.68 -6.34 16.82
CA LEU A 94 -15.13 -7.73 16.92
C LEU A 94 -16.29 -7.93 17.92
N LEU A 95 -16.38 -7.09 18.93
CA LEU A 95 -17.48 -7.11 19.91
C LEU A 95 -18.76 -6.45 19.38
N GLN A 96 -18.66 -5.63 18.33
CA GLN A 96 -19.82 -5.02 17.68
C GLN A 96 -20.48 -6.03 16.75
N LYS A 97 -21.75 -6.23 16.93
CA LYS A 97 -22.57 -7.12 16.07
C LYS A 97 -23.28 -6.34 14.96
#